data_f49080fc3ae0d70ee1d512c611a1097b
#
_entry.id   f49080fc3ae0d70ee1d512c611a1097b
#
_cell.length_a   1.000
_cell.length_b   1.000
_cell.length_c   1.000
_cell.angle_alpha   90.00
_cell.angle_beta   90.00
_cell.angle_gamma   90.00
#
_symmetry.space_group_name_H-M   'P 1'
#
loop_
_entity.id
_entity.type
_entity.pdbx_description
1 polymer ?
#
loop_
_entity_poly.entity_id
_entity_poly.type
_entity_poly.pdbx_seq_one_letter_code
_entity_poly.pdbx_strand_id
1 'polypeptide(L)'
;MPIPYIVRRRARFLSISGPVNLPYGTEVSSDGAFLTVNGEKLCSITSQNAYDFFSRNDDGHGLERGKLVEEITSRMEKRDAKHQARWDALWADEVANRLRRKDSPDFWIWSFDFYNADIPDLKHIANLIGIKN
;
A
#
# COMPACT_ATOMS: atom_id res chain seq x y z
N MET A 1 18.08 9.19 -4.94
CA MET A 1 18.08 7.80 -5.45
C MET A 1 16.66 7.35 -5.73
N PRO A 2 16.38 6.78 -6.90
CA PRO A 2 15.06 6.22 -7.16
C PRO A 2 14.80 5.02 -6.25
N ILE A 3 13.58 4.96 -5.75
CA ILE A 3 13.14 3.84 -4.91
C ILE A 3 12.36 2.88 -5.79
N PRO A 4 12.72 1.58 -5.83
CA PRO A 4 11.96 0.62 -6.63
C PRO A 4 10.62 0.27 -5.98
N TYR A 5 9.61 0.10 -6.83
CA TYR A 5 8.29 -0.40 -6.47
C TYR A 5 7.94 -1.58 -7.36
N ILE A 6 6.96 -2.35 -6.97
CA ILE A 6 6.50 -3.50 -7.74
C ILE A 6 4.98 -3.50 -7.81
N VAL A 7 4.44 -3.92 -8.96
CA VAL A 7 3.00 -4.04 -9.18
C VAL A 7 2.49 -5.27 -8.43
N ARG A 8 1.61 -5.07 -7.47
CA ARG A 8 0.97 -6.13 -6.70
C ARG A 8 -0.42 -6.51 -7.18
N ARG A 9 -0.96 -5.74 -8.13
CA ARG A 9 -2.20 -6.01 -8.87
C ARG A 9 -2.01 -5.54 -10.29
N ARG A 10 -2.52 -6.29 -11.25
CA ARG A 10 -2.52 -5.85 -12.64
C ARG A 10 -3.13 -4.46 -12.74
N ALA A 11 -2.41 -3.53 -13.36
CA ALA A 11 -2.80 -2.13 -13.43
C ALA A 11 -2.75 -1.60 -14.86
N ARG A 12 -3.59 -0.61 -15.14
CA ARG A 12 -3.58 0.09 -16.42
C ARG A 12 -3.65 1.58 -16.14
N PHE A 13 -2.71 2.33 -16.71
CA PHE A 13 -2.62 3.77 -16.55
C PHE A 13 -2.63 4.44 -17.91
N LEU A 14 -3.15 5.67 -17.97
CA LEU A 14 -3.02 6.52 -19.14
C LEU A 14 -1.78 7.38 -18.97
N SER A 15 -0.90 7.36 -19.98
CA SER A 15 0.25 8.25 -20.07
C SER A 15 0.11 9.13 -21.31
N ILE A 16 1.03 10.08 -21.47
CA ILE A 16 1.08 10.94 -22.66
C ILE A 16 1.22 10.09 -23.94
N SER A 17 1.94 8.97 -23.86
CA SER A 17 2.17 8.06 -24.99
C SER A 17 1.04 7.07 -25.22
N GLY A 18 -0.02 7.09 -24.40
CA GLY A 18 -1.14 6.17 -24.48
C GLY A 18 -1.26 5.26 -23.26
N PRO A 19 -2.12 4.23 -23.31
CA PRO A 19 -2.31 3.33 -22.18
C PRO A 19 -1.06 2.50 -21.88
N VAL A 20 -0.74 2.38 -20.59
CA VAL A 20 0.36 1.55 -20.08
C VAL A 20 -0.26 0.41 -19.28
N ASN A 21 -0.01 -0.83 -19.69
CA ASN A 21 -0.44 -2.02 -18.99
C ASN A 21 0.72 -2.56 -18.14
N LEU A 22 0.46 -2.73 -16.84
CA LEU A 22 1.46 -3.19 -15.89
C LEU A 22 1.01 -4.53 -15.31
N PRO A 23 1.57 -5.65 -15.80
CA PRO A 23 1.27 -6.96 -15.23
C PRO A 23 1.76 -7.09 -13.80
N TYR A 24 1.15 -8.02 -13.06
CA TYR A 24 1.61 -8.40 -11.73
C TYR A 24 3.11 -8.69 -11.74
N GLY A 25 3.84 -8.14 -10.76
CA GLY A 25 5.28 -8.38 -10.64
C GLY A 25 6.16 -7.44 -11.45
N THR A 26 5.58 -6.49 -12.21
CA THR A 26 6.35 -5.49 -12.95
C THR A 26 7.01 -4.51 -11.99
N GLU A 27 8.31 -4.27 -12.17
CA GLU A 27 9.04 -3.29 -11.38
C GLU A 27 8.91 -1.90 -12.01
N VAL A 28 8.69 -0.90 -11.15
CA VAL A 28 8.65 0.51 -11.52
C VAL A 28 9.53 1.30 -10.56
N SER A 29 9.80 2.56 -10.89
CA SER A 29 10.64 3.42 -10.05
C SER A 29 9.84 4.57 -9.48
N SER A 30 10.37 5.19 -8.41
CA SER A 30 9.83 6.42 -7.85
C SER A 30 10.91 7.50 -7.91
N ASP A 31 10.52 8.72 -8.32
CA ASP A 31 11.40 9.89 -8.27
C ASP A 31 11.29 10.65 -6.92
N GLY A 32 10.59 10.06 -5.95
CA GLY A 32 10.31 10.68 -4.64
C GLY A 32 8.95 11.37 -4.56
N ALA A 33 8.30 11.63 -5.69
CA ALA A 33 6.97 12.25 -5.75
C ALA A 33 6.00 11.42 -6.58
N PHE A 34 6.47 10.78 -7.65
CA PHE A 34 5.64 10.01 -8.57
C PHE A 34 6.24 8.63 -8.82
N LEU A 35 5.37 7.64 -9.06
CA LEU A 35 5.77 6.37 -9.64
C LEU A 35 5.94 6.56 -11.14
N THR A 36 7.04 6.05 -11.70
CA THR A 36 7.39 6.24 -13.10
C THR A 36 7.76 4.93 -13.77
N VAL A 37 7.48 4.84 -15.07
CA VAL A 37 7.96 3.75 -15.92
C VAL A 37 8.46 4.37 -17.23
N ASN A 38 9.67 4.01 -17.62
CA ASN A 38 10.33 4.55 -18.84
C ASN A 38 10.30 6.09 -18.88
N GLY A 39 10.46 6.75 -17.72
CA GLY A 39 10.45 8.19 -17.62
C GLY A 39 9.07 8.83 -17.57
N GLU A 40 8.00 8.06 -17.73
CA GLU A 40 6.63 8.59 -17.69
C GLU A 40 6.02 8.46 -16.29
N LYS A 41 5.37 9.52 -15.84
CA LYS A 41 4.69 9.54 -14.53
C LYS A 41 3.39 8.75 -14.61
N LEU A 42 3.20 7.84 -13.66
CA LEU A 42 1.99 7.02 -13.55
C LEU A 42 0.99 7.62 -12.56
N CYS A 43 1.44 7.88 -11.36
CA CYS A 43 0.62 8.45 -10.28
C CYS A 43 1.52 8.96 -9.16
N SER A 44 0.96 9.83 -8.31
CA SER A 44 1.65 10.28 -7.10
C SER A 44 1.85 9.11 -6.13
N ILE A 45 2.99 9.08 -5.45
CA ILE A 45 3.28 8.06 -4.43
C ILE A 45 2.35 8.15 -3.21
N THR A 46 1.63 9.26 -3.06
CA THR A 46 0.65 9.44 -1.97
C THR A 46 -0.79 9.20 -2.43
N SER A 47 -0.99 8.81 -3.68
CA SER A 47 -2.33 8.60 -4.23
C SER A 47 -2.91 7.25 -3.82
N GLN A 48 -4.24 7.14 -3.90
CA GLN A 48 -4.94 5.88 -3.70
C GLN A 48 -4.51 4.84 -4.74
N ASN A 49 -4.23 5.27 -5.98
CA ASN A 49 -3.76 4.37 -7.02
C ASN A 49 -2.42 3.71 -6.65
N ALA A 50 -1.51 4.46 -6.06
CA ALA A 50 -0.26 3.89 -5.59
C ALA A 50 -0.50 2.83 -4.51
N TYR A 51 -1.35 3.15 -3.54
CA TYR A 51 -1.75 2.20 -2.49
C TYR A 51 -2.40 0.93 -3.07
N ASP A 52 -3.28 1.09 -4.05
CA ASP A 52 -4.07 -0.03 -4.58
C ASP A 52 -3.25 -1.00 -5.44
N PHE A 53 -2.23 -0.51 -6.15
CA PHE A 53 -1.57 -1.30 -7.20
C PHE A 53 -0.09 -1.60 -6.96
N PHE A 54 0.56 -0.89 -6.05
CA PHE A 54 2.02 -0.99 -5.89
C PHE A 54 2.43 -1.30 -4.46
N SER A 55 3.66 -1.78 -4.32
CA SER A 55 4.35 -1.91 -3.02
C SER A 55 5.82 -1.58 -3.20
N ARG A 56 6.43 -1.00 -2.16
CA ARG A 56 7.87 -0.72 -2.15
C ARG A 56 8.65 -2.03 -2.26
N ASN A 57 9.71 -2.04 -3.05
CA ASN A 57 10.49 -3.25 -3.33
C ASN A 57 12.00 -3.06 -3.18
N ASP A 58 12.45 -2.06 -2.41
CA ASP A 58 13.88 -1.80 -2.21
C ASP A 58 14.57 -2.89 -1.38
N ASP A 59 13.82 -3.67 -0.62
CA ASP A 59 14.32 -4.79 0.19
C ASP A 59 14.10 -6.15 -0.47
N GLY A 60 13.57 -6.19 -1.68
CA GLY A 60 13.24 -7.44 -2.39
C GLY A 60 11.98 -8.14 -1.91
N HIS A 61 11.23 -7.55 -0.97
CA HIS A 61 10.03 -8.14 -0.37
C HIS A 61 8.73 -7.45 -0.79
N GLY A 62 8.73 -6.79 -1.95
CA GLY A 62 7.58 -6.02 -2.42
C GLY A 62 6.32 -6.86 -2.62
N LEU A 63 6.44 -8.08 -3.15
CA LEU A 63 5.27 -8.95 -3.34
C LEU A 63 4.74 -9.49 -2.02
N GLU A 64 5.61 -9.83 -1.07
CA GLU A 64 5.22 -10.21 0.30
C GLU A 64 4.51 -9.04 0.99
N ARG A 65 5.06 -7.84 0.87
CA ARG A 65 4.44 -6.61 1.38
C ARG A 65 3.07 -6.40 0.78
N GLY A 66 2.94 -6.55 -0.52
CA GLY A 66 1.67 -6.42 -1.23
C GLY A 66 0.62 -7.42 -0.74
N LYS A 67 1.01 -8.66 -0.51
CA LYS A 67 0.11 -9.69 0.03
C LYS A 67 -0.39 -9.31 1.42
N LEU A 68 0.50 -8.84 2.29
CA LEU A 68 0.11 -8.40 3.64
C LEU A 68 -0.83 -7.19 3.57
N VAL A 69 -0.56 -6.22 2.72
CA VAL A 69 -1.43 -5.05 2.52
C VAL A 69 -2.82 -5.50 2.05
N GLU A 70 -2.90 -6.45 1.11
CA GLU A 70 -4.18 -6.99 0.64
C GLU A 70 -4.96 -7.64 1.78
N GLU A 71 -4.31 -8.47 2.58
CA GLU A 71 -4.94 -9.15 3.70
C GLU A 71 -5.45 -8.16 4.75
N ILE A 72 -4.63 -7.16 5.09
CA ILE A 72 -5.00 -6.12 6.05
C ILE A 72 -6.19 -5.32 5.52
N THR A 73 -6.12 -4.85 4.27
CA THR A 73 -7.18 -4.07 3.65
C THR A 73 -8.50 -4.83 3.61
N SER A 74 -8.46 -6.09 3.18
CA SER A 74 -9.67 -6.94 3.12
C SER A 74 -10.28 -7.14 4.50
N ARG A 75 -9.44 -7.37 5.52
CA ARG A 75 -9.93 -7.55 6.88
C ARG A 75 -10.54 -6.28 7.44
N MET A 76 -9.92 -5.13 7.20
CA MET A 76 -10.41 -3.84 7.69
C MET A 76 -11.71 -3.41 7.01
N GLU A 77 -11.90 -3.77 5.74
CA GLU A 77 -13.11 -3.44 5.00
C GLU A 77 -14.28 -4.38 5.28
N LYS A 78 -14.03 -5.50 5.94
CA LYS A 78 -15.07 -6.47 6.25
C LYS A 78 -16.06 -5.89 7.27
N ARG A 79 -17.33 -5.84 6.91
CA ARG A 79 -18.42 -5.30 7.74
C ARG A 79 -19.05 -6.41 8.58
N ASP A 80 -18.44 -6.73 9.71
CA ASP A 80 -18.90 -7.75 10.65
C ASP A 80 -18.96 -7.18 12.08
N ALA A 81 -19.25 -8.03 13.06
CA ALA A 81 -19.37 -7.62 14.45
C ALA A 81 -18.08 -7.06 15.05
N LYS A 82 -16.91 -7.38 14.46
CA LYS A 82 -15.61 -6.94 14.93
C LYS A 82 -15.07 -5.73 14.16
N HIS A 83 -15.82 -5.20 13.20
CA HIS A 83 -15.38 -4.09 12.34
C HIS A 83 -14.91 -2.89 13.16
N GLN A 84 -15.75 -2.41 14.08
CA GLN A 84 -15.40 -1.24 14.89
C GLN A 84 -14.22 -1.54 15.83
N ALA A 85 -14.16 -2.73 16.40
CA ALA A 85 -13.05 -3.11 17.28
C ALA A 85 -11.71 -3.11 16.54
N ARG A 86 -11.69 -3.53 15.26
CA ARG A 86 -10.48 -3.48 14.46
C ARG A 86 -10.01 -2.04 14.23
N TRP A 87 -10.93 -1.13 13.89
CA TRP A 87 -10.60 0.28 13.74
C TRP A 87 -10.09 0.90 15.03
N ASP A 88 -10.74 0.61 16.15
CA ASP A 88 -10.32 1.09 17.48
C ASP A 88 -8.90 0.60 17.80
N ALA A 89 -8.58 -0.65 17.48
CA ALA A 89 -7.27 -1.22 17.70
C ALA A 89 -6.20 -0.50 16.87
N LEU A 90 -6.48 -0.20 15.60
CA LEU A 90 -5.56 0.57 14.75
C LEU A 90 -5.33 1.99 15.30
N TRP A 91 -6.39 2.66 15.72
CA TRP A 91 -6.28 4.03 16.24
C TRP A 91 -5.45 4.09 17.54
N ALA A 92 -5.46 3.04 18.33
CA ALA A 92 -4.73 2.96 19.59
C ALA A 92 -3.29 2.47 19.43
N ASP A 93 -2.93 1.92 18.27
CA ASP A 93 -1.63 1.28 18.06
C ASP A 93 -0.57 2.27 17.60
N GLU A 94 0.61 2.23 18.27
CA GLU A 94 1.70 3.14 17.96
C GLU A 94 2.30 2.92 16.57
N VAL A 95 2.43 1.67 16.14
CA VAL A 95 2.98 1.34 14.82
C VAL A 95 2.05 1.85 13.73
N ALA A 96 0.75 1.58 13.86
CA ALA A 96 -0.25 2.08 12.93
C ALA A 96 -0.24 3.60 12.86
N ASN A 97 -0.16 4.28 14.00
CA ASN A 97 -0.15 5.74 14.03
C ASN A 97 1.08 6.36 13.36
N ARG A 98 2.24 5.69 13.43
CA ARG A 98 3.44 6.15 12.70
C ARG A 98 3.27 6.03 11.18
N LEU A 99 2.44 5.10 10.70
CA LEU A 99 2.19 4.88 9.29
C LEU A 99 1.05 5.72 8.75
N ARG A 100 0.34 6.44 9.60
CA ARG A 100 -0.81 7.25 9.21
C ARG A 100 -0.38 8.48 8.42
N ARG A 101 -1.08 8.75 7.32
CA ARG A 101 -0.89 9.97 6.52
C ARG A 101 -1.63 11.14 7.18
N LYS A 102 -0.94 12.26 7.33
CA LYS A 102 -1.51 13.44 7.99
C LYS A 102 -2.54 14.19 7.16
N ASP A 103 -2.48 14.01 5.85
CA ASP A 103 -3.30 14.73 4.88
C ASP A 103 -4.50 13.92 4.37
N SER A 104 -4.76 12.75 4.95
CA SER A 104 -5.82 11.84 4.49
C SER A 104 -7.00 11.82 5.45
N PRO A 105 -8.24 11.58 4.93
CA PRO A 105 -9.41 11.41 5.78
C PRO A 105 -9.27 10.24 6.76
N ASP A 106 -9.83 10.39 7.95
CA ASP A 106 -9.59 9.49 9.08
C ASP A 106 -10.19 8.09 8.96
N PHE A 107 -11.11 7.85 8.02
CA PHE A 107 -11.89 6.61 7.98
C PHE A 107 -11.57 5.71 6.79
N TRP A 108 -10.47 5.98 6.08
CA TRP A 108 -10.08 5.20 4.92
C TRP A 108 -8.83 4.38 5.24
N ILE A 109 -8.84 3.10 4.87
CA ILE A 109 -7.66 2.25 5.14
C ILE A 109 -6.41 2.75 4.40
N TRP A 110 -6.57 3.35 3.22
CA TRP A 110 -5.44 3.92 2.47
C TRP A 110 -4.84 5.16 3.14
N SER A 111 -5.46 5.67 4.21
CA SER A 111 -4.86 6.73 5.05
C SER A 111 -3.61 6.25 5.79
N PHE A 112 -3.43 4.94 5.90
CA PHE A 112 -2.22 4.34 6.44
C PHE A 112 -1.29 3.95 5.29
N ASP A 113 -0.02 4.30 5.41
CA ASP A 113 0.97 4.08 4.36
C ASP A 113 1.54 2.66 4.39
N PHE A 114 0.67 1.66 4.35
CA PHE A 114 1.06 0.25 4.49
C PHE A 114 1.91 -0.24 3.32
N TYR A 115 1.70 0.28 2.12
CA TYR A 115 2.45 -0.18 0.94
C TYR A 115 3.93 0.21 0.98
N ASN A 116 4.32 1.13 1.86
CA ASN A 116 5.72 1.51 2.11
C ASN A 116 6.25 0.92 3.42
N ALA A 117 5.41 0.31 4.24
CA ALA A 117 5.81 -0.15 5.57
C ALA A 117 6.76 -1.34 5.50
N ASP A 118 7.57 -1.49 6.53
CA ASP A 118 8.45 -2.64 6.67
C ASP A 118 7.65 -3.91 7.01
N ILE A 119 8.15 -5.05 6.57
CA ILE A 119 7.46 -6.33 6.77
C ILE A 119 7.13 -6.60 8.25
N PRO A 120 8.06 -6.41 9.22
CA PRO A 120 7.71 -6.63 10.63
C PRO A 120 6.56 -5.76 11.11
N ASP A 121 6.49 -4.51 10.66
CA ASP A 121 5.41 -3.59 11.02
C ASP A 121 4.07 -4.09 10.45
N LEU A 122 4.06 -4.56 9.21
CA LEU A 122 2.85 -5.10 8.59
C LEU A 122 2.39 -6.38 9.30
N LYS A 123 3.30 -7.25 9.71
CA LYS A 123 2.96 -8.44 10.48
C LYS A 123 2.37 -8.09 11.84
N HIS A 124 2.90 -7.07 12.49
CA HIS A 124 2.34 -6.54 13.73
C HIS A 124 0.89 -6.07 13.53
N ILE A 125 0.65 -5.26 12.49
CA ILE A 125 -0.69 -4.76 12.16
C ILE A 125 -1.64 -5.93 11.86
N ALA A 126 -1.19 -6.90 11.06
CA ALA A 126 -1.99 -8.07 10.73
C ALA A 126 -2.42 -8.85 11.98
N ASN A 127 -1.47 -9.10 12.89
CA ASN A 127 -1.78 -9.78 14.15
C ASN A 127 -2.77 -8.98 15.00
N LEU A 128 -2.59 -7.65 15.03
CA LEU A 128 -3.45 -6.75 15.81
C LEU A 128 -4.93 -6.86 15.42
N ILE A 129 -5.20 -7.06 14.13
CA ILE A 129 -6.56 -7.14 13.61
C ILE A 129 -7.03 -8.58 13.37
N GLY A 130 -6.30 -9.57 13.91
CA GLY A 130 -6.72 -10.96 13.93
C GLY A 130 -6.33 -11.80 12.72
N ILE A 131 -5.38 -11.36 11.93
CA ILE A 131 -4.81 -12.14 10.81
C ILE A 131 -3.63 -12.95 11.36
N LYS A 132 -3.67 -14.26 11.17
CA LYS A 132 -2.55 -15.13 11.56
C LYS A 132 -1.52 -15.20 10.44
N ASN A 133 -0.27 -15.02 10.81
CA ASN A 133 0.86 -15.12 9.88
C ASN A 133 1.67 -16.38 10.13
#